data_50799f10d81485c35a88ccf4629c45ff
#
_entry.id   50799f10d81485c35a88ccf4629c45ff
#
_cell.length_a   1.000
_cell.length_b   1.000
_cell.length_c   1.000
_cell.angle_alpha   90.00
_cell.angle_beta   90.00
_cell.angle_gamma   90.00
#
_symmetry.space_group_name_H-M   'P 1'
#
loop_
_entity.id
_entity.type
_entity.pdbx_description
1 polymer ?
#
loop_
_entity_poly.entity_id
_entity_poly.type
_entity_poly.pdbx_seq_one_letter_code
_entity_poly.pdbx_strand_id
1 'polypeptide(L)'
;IKLRNEMTQRAIAKECADWIRRKATFKSNTTGENMAGFMTVDSGAAQTAYMPIGGFTTVDIGCERGNNSYNMVNCMEAPFAQQYMKLFDTLWNDRDKMQDVTDVVLENISTAYAENSPEFIYFMTLYHVFSEFLDDISEDELPNEATGFKQSKIWSLLYDFQKDAVLAIINKLEKYNGCILADSVGLGKTFTALAVVKYYENRNKSVLVLCPKKLAENWNTYKDNYVNNPIASDRLNYDVLFHTDLSRSGGKSNGLDLDRLNWGNYDLVVIDESHNFRNGIGTHSKTQDNRYQRLMDKVIRAGVKTCLLYTSDAADD
;
A
#
# COMPACT_ATOMS: atom_id res chain seq x y z
N ILE A 1 8.59 -19.55 14.47
CA ILE A 1 9.83 -20.01 13.82
C ILE A 1 10.46 -18.85 13.04
N LYS A 2 9.73 -18.12 12.17
CA LYS A 2 10.26 -17.02 11.38
C LYS A 2 10.88 -15.90 12.24
N LEU A 3 10.15 -15.41 13.24
CA LEU A 3 10.62 -14.38 14.17
C LEU A 3 11.90 -14.79 14.92
N ARG A 4 11.99 -16.05 15.36
CA ARG A 4 13.18 -16.56 16.02
C ARG A 4 14.40 -16.61 15.09
N ASN A 5 14.20 -16.95 13.81
CA ASN A 5 15.27 -16.94 12.82
C ASN A 5 15.77 -15.53 12.54
N GLU A 6 14.86 -14.56 12.43
CA GLU A 6 15.21 -13.14 12.25
C GLU A 6 16.00 -12.58 13.44
N MET A 7 15.61 -12.90 14.67
CA MET A 7 16.37 -12.50 15.88
C MET A 7 17.77 -13.13 15.89
N THR A 8 17.91 -14.38 15.45
CA THR A 8 19.20 -15.05 15.37
C THR A 8 20.08 -14.40 14.29
N GLN A 9 19.52 -14.04 13.13
CA GLN A 9 20.23 -13.35 12.07
C GLN A 9 20.74 -11.97 12.52
N ARG A 10 19.95 -11.21 13.27
CA ARG A 10 20.35 -9.92 13.85
C ARG A 10 21.53 -10.07 14.81
N ALA A 11 21.50 -11.06 15.68
CA ALA A 11 22.60 -11.32 16.61
C ALA A 11 23.90 -11.66 15.86
N ILE A 12 23.82 -12.52 14.83
CA ILE A 12 24.95 -12.90 13.99
C ILE A 12 25.48 -11.69 13.22
N ALA A 13 24.61 -10.85 12.65
CA ALA A 13 25.03 -9.66 11.91
C ALA A 13 25.77 -8.66 12.80
N LYS A 14 25.31 -8.46 14.06
CA LYS A 14 25.97 -7.62 15.04
C LYS A 14 27.35 -8.17 15.42
N GLU A 15 27.42 -9.47 15.71
CA GLU A 15 28.68 -10.15 16.04
C GLU A 15 29.69 -10.05 14.86
N CYS A 16 29.19 -10.24 13.62
CA CYS A 16 29.99 -10.08 12.41
C CYS A 16 30.53 -8.65 12.26
N ALA A 17 29.70 -7.64 12.45
CA ALA A 17 30.13 -6.24 12.39
C ALA A 17 31.17 -5.93 13.46
N ASP A 18 31.02 -6.43 14.67
CA ASP A 18 31.98 -6.23 15.77
C ASP A 18 33.31 -6.96 15.50
N TRP A 19 33.26 -8.12 14.82
CA TRP A 19 34.46 -8.83 14.39
C TRP A 19 35.19 -8.04 13.29
N ILE A 20 34.45 -7.56 12.26
CA ILE A 20 35.00 -6.76 11.16
C ILE A 20 35.71 -5.53 11.71
N ARG A 21 35.09 -4.76 12.58
CA ARG A 21 35.68 -3.55 13.17
C ARG A 21 37.05 -3.80 13.81
N ARG A 22 37.26 -5.00 14.32
CA ARG A 22 38.49 -5.37 15.04
C ARG A 22 39.53 -6.08 14.20
N LYS A 23 39.12 -6.73 13.11
CA LYS A 23 39.95 -7.75 12.44
C LYS A 23 40.03 -7.62 10.93
N ALA A 24 39.18 -6.82 10.29
CA ALA A 24 39.11 -6.77 8.86
C ALA A 24 39.11 -5.31 8.34
N THR A 25 39.70 -5.12 7.18
CA THR A 25 39.65 -3.87 6.41
C THR A 25 39.27 -4.22 4.98
N PHE A 26 38.41 -3.44 4.38
CA PHE A 26 37.95 -3.62 3.01
C PHE A 26 38.38 -2.43 2.16
N LYS A 27 38.93 -2.72 1.00
CA LYS A 27 39.22 -1.69 -0.01
C LYS A 27 38.59 -2.06 -1.34
N SER A 28 38.09 -1.05 -2.04
CA SER A 28 37.53 -1.20 -3.38
C SER A 28 38.46 -0.60 -4.43
N ASN A 29 38.56 -1.26 -5.57
CA ASN A 29 39.26 -0.70 -6.73
C ASN A 29 38.41 0.42 -7.36
N THR A 30 38.98 1.60 -7.48
CA THR A 30 38.34 2.78 -8.10
C THR A 30 38.61 2.88 -9.60
N THR A 31 39.52 2.07 -10.10
CA THR A 31 39.88 2.04 -11.54
C THR A 31 39.09 0.94 -12.22
N GLY A 32 38.84 1.02 -13.51
CA GLY A 32 38.24 -0.05 -14.29
C GLY A 32 39.18 -1.23 -14.58
N GLU A 33 40.36 -1.27 -13.96
CA GLU A 33 41.34 -2.33 -14.19
C GLU A 33 40.90 -3.66 -13.57
N ASN A 34 41.02 -4.74 -14.33
CA ASN A 34 40.72 -6.07 -13.81
C ASN A 34 41.88 -6.56 -12.95
N MET A 35 41.65 -6.81 -11.68
CA MET A 35 42.63 -7.34 -10.74
C MET A 35 42.49 -8.86 -10.62
N ALA A 36 43.62 -9.60 -10.78
CA ALA A 36 43.62 -11.04 -10.56
C ALA A 36 43.37 -11.37 -9.09
N GLY A 37 42.42 -12.29 -8.83
CA GLY A 37 42.14 -12.74 -7.47
C GLY A 37 43.23 -13.68 -6.96
N PHE A 38 43.87 -13.34 -5.87
CA PHE A 38 44.77 -14.23 -5.13
C PHE A 38 44.57 -14.02 -3.62
N MET A 39 45.02 -14.99 -2.85
CA MET A 39 44.98 -14.92 -1.38
C MET A 39 46.38 -15.18 -0.85
N THR A 40 46.83 -14.37 0.08
CA THR A 40 48.07 -14.57 0.81
C THR A 40 47.80 -14.83 2.29
N VAL A 41 48.53 -15.74 2.87
CA VAL A 41 48.46 -16.09 4.29
C VAL A 41 49.85 -15.97 4.89
N ASP A 42 50.02 -15.13 5.88
CA ASP A 42 51.22 -15.03 6.70
C ASP A 42 50.91 -15.42 8.13
N SER A 43 51.41 -16.58 8.54
CA SER A 43 51.26 -17.08 9.92
C SER A 43 52.42 -16.73 10.83
N GLY A 44 53.40 -15.96 10.35
CA GLY A 44 54.65 -15.68 11.02
C GLY A 44 55.68 -16.84 10.94
N ALA A 45 55.22 -18.08 10.86
CA ALA A 45 56.06 -19.26 10.67
C ALA A 45 56.15 -19.72 9.22
N ALA A 46 55.10 -19.48 8.45
CA ALA A 46 55.02 -19.86 7.03
C ALA A 46 54.27 -18.82 6.24
N GLN A 47 54.75 -18.55 5.04
CA GLN A 47 54.13 -17.62 4.10
C GLN A 47 53.68 -18.41 2.87
N THR A 48 52.39 -18.34 2.60
CA THR A 48 51.75 -19.05 1.46
C THR A 48 50.90 -18.10 0.63
N ALA A 49 50.88 -18.35 -0.66
CA ALA A 49 49.98 -17.67 -1.60
C ALA A 49 49.15 -18.69 -2.37
N TYR A 50 47.88 -18.40 -2.54
CA TYR A 50 46.91 -19.22 -3.25
C TYR A 50 46.38 -18.48 -4.45
N MET A 51 46.47 -19.05 -5.62
CA MET A 51 45.95 -18.50 -6.87
C MET A 51 45.08 -19.54 -7.58
N PRO A 52 43.76 -19.32 -7.61
CA PRO A 52 42.87 -20.21 -8.37
C PRO A 52 43.01 -19.93 -9.86
N ILE A 53 42.94 -20.97 -10.68
CA ILE A 53 43.07 -20.86 -12.15
C ILE A 53 41.84 -20.12 -12.73
N GLY A 54 40.66 -20.39 -12.23
CA GLY A 54 39.39 -19.82 -12.67
C GLY A 54 38.87 -18.66 -11.83
N GLY A 55 39.65 -18.11 -10.88
CA GLY A 55 39.18 -17.17 -9.87
C GLY A 55 38.50 -17.87 -8.69
N PHE A 56 38.29 -17.11 -7.58
CA PHE A 56 37.54 -17.61 -6.45
C PHE A 56 36.03 -17.54 -6.75
N THR A 57 35.33 -18.64 -6.54
CA THR A 57 33.85 -18.69 -6.65
C THR A 57 33.22 -18.58 -5.27
N THR A 58 31.93 -18.30 -5.21
CA THR A 58 31.15 -18.28 -3.97
C THR A 58 31.16 -19.60 -3.23
N VAL A 59 31.29 -20.72 -3.97
CA VAL A 59 31.44 -22.08 -3.43
C VAL A 59 32.82 -22.29 -2.81
N ASP A 60 33.89 -21.80 -3.45
CA ASP A 60 35.26 -21.94 -2.95
C ASP A 60 35.48 -21.21 -1.62
N ILE A 61 34.83 -20.09 -1.44
CA ILE A 61 34.90 -19.28 -0.20
C ILE A 61 33.81 -19.65 0.82
N GLY A 62 33.00 -20.68 0.55
CA GLY A 62 32.00 -21.20 1.47
C GLY A 62 30.71 -20.40 1.60
N CYS A 63 30.46 -19.44 0.70
CA CYS A 63 29.20 -18.65 0.70
C CYS A 63 28.01 -19.45 0.19
N GLU A 64 28.23 -20.44 -0.65
CA GLU A 64 27.19 -21.30 -1.20
C GLU A 64 27.55 -22.78 -1.00
N ARG A 65 26.52 -23.62 -0.88
CA ARG A 65 26.71 -25.07 -0.86
C ARG A 65 26.90 -25.57 -2.29
N GLY A 66 27.98 -26.26 -2.53
CA GLY A 66 28.28 -26.86 -3.82
C GLY A 66 29.60 -27.59 -3.79
N ASN A 67 29.96 -28.17 -4.93
CA ASN A 67 31.25 -28.81 -5.15
C ASN A 67 31.83 -28.24 -6.43
N ASN A 68 32.98 -27.58 -6.34
CA ASN A 68 33.69 -27.05 -7.50
C ASN A 68 34.88 -27.97 -7.84
N SER A 69 34.56 -29.16 -8.33
CA SER A 69 35.55 -30.23 -8.65
C SER A 69 36.54 -29.85 -9.75
N TYR A 70 36.30 -28.79 -10.49
CA TYR A 70 37.11 -28.37 -11.65
C TYR A 70 37.97 -27.13 -11.36
N ASN A 71 37.86 -26.53 -10.17
CA ASN A 71 38.70 -25.39 -9.81
C ASN A 71 40.01 -25.89 -9.17
N MET A 72 41.11 -25.59 -9.84
CA MET A 72 42.45 -25.90 -9.31
C MET A 72 43.04 -24.63 -8.69
N VAL A 73 43.63 -24.79 -7.51
CA VAL A 73 44.27 -23.69 -6.78
C VAL A 73 45.76 -24.00 -6.72
N ASN A 74 46.57 -23.11 -7.30
CA ASN A 74 48.02 -23.17 -7.12
C ASN A 74 48.37 -22.69 -5.71
N CYS A 75 49.04 -23.53 -4.96
CA CYS A 75 49.60 -23.16 -3.66
C CYS A 75 51.09 -22.93 -3.80
N MET A 76 51.57 -21.75 -3.43
CA MET A 76 52.95 -21.36 -3.53
C MET A 76 53.51 -21.03 -2.16
N GLU A 77 54.72 -21.55 -1.92
CA GLU A 77 55.50 -21.27 -0.70
C GLU A 77 56.63 -20.30 -1.01
N ALA A 78 57.39 -19.95 0.01
CA ALA A 78 58.59 -19.12 -0.13
C ALA A 78 59.57 -19.75 -1.13
N PRO A 79 60.25 -18.99 -2.02
CA PRO A 79 60.25 -17.52 -2.10
C PRO A 79 59.13 -16.88 -2.94
N PHE A 80 58.34 -17.68 -3.66
CA PHE A 80 57.28 -17.19 -4.57
C PHE A 80 56.14 -16.50 -3.80
N ALA A 81 55.74 -17.05 -2.69
CA ALA A 81 54.71 -16.40 -1.82
C ALA A 81 55.07 -14.96 -1.43
N GLN A 82 56.34 -14.70 -1.20
CA GLN A 82 56.84 -13.35 -0.86
C GLN A 82 56.65 -12.33 -2.00
N GLN A 83 56.68 -12.78 -3.26
CA GLN A 83 56.42 -11.87 -4.39
C GLN A 83 54.95 -11.47 -4.43
N TYR A 84 54.05 -12.39 -4.15
CA TYR A 84 52.60 -12.10 -4.08
C TYR A 84 52.25 -11.21 -2.87
N MET A 85 52.93 -11.40 -1.74
CA MET A 85 52.76 -10.48 -0.58
C MET A 85 53.18 -9.08 -0.93
N LYS A 86 54.34 -8.92 -1.57
CA LYS A 86 54.83 -7.59 -2.02
C LYS A 86 53.88 -6.96 -3.05
N LEU A 87 53.32 -7.78 -3.96
CA LEU A 87 52.32 -7.32 -4.94
C LEU A 87 51.07 -6.85 -4.22
N PHE A 88 50.55 -7.64 -3.26
CA PHE A 88 49.42 -7.25 -2.43
C PHE A 88 49.68 -5.94 -1.70
N ASP A 89 50.79 -5.80 -1.01
CA ASP A 89 51.14 -4.59 -0.26
C ASP A 89 51.22 -3.36 -1.18
N THR A 90 51.76 -3.55 -2.38
CA THR A 90 51.87 -2.46 -3.36
C THR A 90 50.51 -2.00 -3.82
N LEU A 91 49.63 -2.93 -4.17
CA LEU A 91 48.24 -2.64 -4.60
C LEU A 91 47.42 -2.08 -3.45
N TRP A 92 47.50 -2.68 -2.28
CA TRP A 92 46.75 -2.28 -1.10
C TRP A 92 47.05 -0.88 -0.62
N ASN A 93 48.30 -0.44 -0.74
CA ASN A 93 48.73 0.89 -0.30
C ASN A 93 48.65 1.94 -1.41
N ASP A 94 48.25 1.58 -2.60
CA ASP A 94 48.06 2.52 -3.73
C ASP A 94 46.76 3.31 -3.49
N ARG A 95 46.92 4.58 -3.10
CA ARG A 95 45.79 5.47 -2.80
C ARG A 95 45.05 5.97 -4.03
N ASP A 96 45.66 5.90 -5.19
CA ASP A 96 45.05 6.34 -6.44
C ASP A 96 44.11 5.25 -7.02
N LYS A 97 44.38 3.98 -6.67
CA LYS A 97 43.62 2.83 -7.16
C LYS A 97 42.69 2.20 -6.14
N MET A 98 42.97 2.35 -4.85
CA MET A 98 42.27 1.66 -3.78
C MET A 98 41.66 2.63 -2.77
N GLN A 99 40.37 2.56 -2.59
CA GLN A 99 39.61 3.32 -1.59
C GLN A 99 39.18 2.41 -0.43
N ASP A 100 39.37 2.88 0.79
CA ASP A 100 38.80 2.20 1.97
C ASP A 100 37.27 2.28 1.98
N VAL A 101 36.61 1.14 2.04
CA VAL A 101 35.15 0.99 2.08
C VAL A 101 34.68 0.24 3.31
N THR A 102 35.52 0.11 4.34
CA THR A 102 35.22 -0.61 5.56
C THR A 102 33.98 -0.07 6.25
N ASP A 103 33.85 1.25 6.34
CA ASP A 103 32.70 1.90 6.96
C ASP A 103 31.41 1.65 6.15
N VAL A 104 31.48 1.65 4.82
CA VAL A 104 30.34 1.36 3.95
C VAL A 104 29.86 -0.08 4.14
N VAL A 105 30.79 -1.03 4.24
CA VAL A 105 30.46 -2.46 4.52
C VAL A 105 29.82 -2.59 5.90
N LEU A 106 30.35 -1.90 6.91
CA LEU A 106 29.79 -1.92 8.27
C LEU A 106 28.42 -1.27 8.31
N GLU A 107 28.18 -0.18 7.60
CA GLU A 107 26.88 0.47 7.49
C GLU A 107 25.85 -0.47 6.86
N ASN A 108 26.19 -1.12 5.74
CA ASN A 108 25.31 -2.11 5.11
C ASN A 108 24.96 -3.29 6.03
N ILE A 109 25.93 -3.80 6.81
CA ILE A 109 25.65 -4.85 7.79
C ILE A 109 24.79 -4.32 8.93
N SER A 110 24.98 -3.07 9.35
CA SER A 110 24.23 -2.45 10.45
C SER A 110 22.74 -2.35 10.16
N THR A 111 22.33 -2.24 8.90
CA THR A 111 20.91 -2.22 8.53
C THR A 111 20.18 -3.50 8.96
N ALA A 112 20.89 -4.64 9.06
CA ALA A 112 20.31 -5.91 9.46
C ALA A 112 20.01 -6.01 10.98
N TYR A 113 20.68 -5.18 11.82
CA TYR A 113 20.50 -5.19 13.27
C TYR A 113 20.18 -3.83 13.89
N ALA A 114 20.07 -2.78 13.09
CA ALA A 114 19.65 -1.47 13.58
C ALA A 114 18.27 -1.57 14.25
N GLU A 115 18.18 -0.96 15.42
CA GLU A 115 16.89 -0.82 16.11
C GLU A 115 16.10 0.29 15.42
N ASN A 116 15.03 -0.09 14.78
CA ASN A 116 14.08 0.88 14.26
C ASN A 116 13.26 1.45 15.40
N SER A 117 13.03 2.77 15.40
CA SER A 117 12.15 3.37 16.40
C SER A 117 10.74 2.79 16.31
N PRO A 118 9.98 2.73 17.42
CA PRO A 118 8.58 2.29 17.37
C PRO A 118 7.74 3.06 16.34
N GLU A 119 8.01 4.34 16.16
CA GLU A 119 7.34 5.20 15.16
C GLU A 119 7.69 4.77 13.73
N PHE A 120 8.94 4.43 13.45
CA PHE A 120 9.34 3.91 12.14
C PHE A 120 8.69 2.56 11.85
N ILE A 121 8.63 1.65 12.84
CA ILE A 121 7.96 0.35 12.71
C ILE A 121 6.47 0.56 12.45
N TYR A 122 5.83 1.47 13.18
CA TYR A 122 4.44 1.83 12.99
C TYR A 122 4.20 2.40 11.58
N PHE A 123 5.01 3.37 11.15
CA PHE A 123 4.94 3.94 9.82
C PHE A 123 5.12 2.89 8.73
N MET A 124 6.14 2.03 8.83
CA MET A 124 6.37 0.96 7.86
C MET A 124 5.24 -0.08 7.84
N THR A 125 4.65 -0.38 8.99
CA THR A 125 3.49 -1.26 9.07
C THR A 125 2.29 -0.64 8.34
N LEU A 126 2.00 0.63 8.60
CA LEU A 126 0.95 1.36 7.89
C LEU A 126 1.25 1.43 6.38
N TYR A 127 2.47 1.74 6.00
CA TYR A 127 2.88 1.78 4.59
C TYR A 127 2.63 0.43 3.90
N HIS A 128 3.03 -0.69 4.50
CA HIS A 128 2.80 -2.02 3.91
C HIS A 128 1.32 -2.42 3.89
N VAL A 129 0.54 -2.01 4.88
CA VAL A 129 -0.91 -2.24 4.90
C VAL A 129 -1.60 -1.45 3.79
N PHE A 130 -1.13 -0.23 3.53
CA PHE A 130 -1.77 0.70 2.59
C PHE A 130 -1.02 0.85 1.27
N SER A 131 0.15 0.23 1.07
CA SER A 131 0.95 0.37 -0.17
C SER A 131 0.18 -0.07 -1.42
N GLU A 132 -0.60 -1.15 -1.33
CA GLU A 132 -1.47 -1.57 -2.44
C GLU A 132 -2.51 -0.50 -2.80
N PHE A 133 -2.93 0.32 -1.83
CA PHE A 133 -3.85 1.42 -2.07
C PHE A 133 -3.16 2.68 -2.59
N LEU A 134 -1.88 2.88 -2.27
CA LEU A 134 -1.08 3.99 -2.77
C LEU A 134 -0.65 3.77 -4.23
N ASP A 135 -0.33 2.53 -4.59
CA ASP A 135 -0.01 2.15 -5.97
C ASP A 135 -1.24 2.23 -6.90
N ASP A 136 -2.45 2.09 -6.33
CA ASP A 136 -3.71 2.27 -7.06
C ASP A 136 -4.08 3.75 -7.31
N ILE A 137 -3.40 4.70 -6.67
CA ILE A 137 -3.56 6.14 -6.90
C ILE A 137 -2.54 6.60 -7.96
N SER A 138 -2.48 5.93 -9.10
CA SER A 138 -1.77 6.49 -10.24
C SER A 138 -2.64 7.59 -10.86
N GLU A 139 -2.09 8.78 -11.03
CA GLU A 139 -2.78 9.91 -11.67
C GLU A 139 -3.24 9.57 -13.10
N ASP A 140 -2.65 8.56 -13.72
CA ASP A 140 -2.92 8.14 -15.10
C ASP A 140 -4.25 7.37 -15.25
N GLU A 141 -4.81 6.82 -14.17
CA GLU A 141 -6.12 6.14 -14.18
C GLU A 141 -7.29 7.05 -13.75
N LEU A 142 -7.03 8.33 -13.54
CA LEU A 142 -8.08 9.28 -13.19
C LEU A 142 -9.08 9.44 -14.35
N PRO A 143 -10.36 9.62 -14.01
CA PRO A 143 -11.42 9.76 -14.98
C PRO A 143 -11.07 10.85 -15.98
N ASN A 144 -11.16 10.46 -17.22
CA ASN A 144 -10.90 11.27 -18.40
C ASN A 144 -11.35 12.72 -18.18
N GLU A 145 -10.46 13.70 -18.31
CA GLU A 145 -10.75 15.13 -18.17
C GLU A 145 -11.92 15.60 -19.05
N ALA A 146 -12.22 14.84 -20.11
CA ALA A 146 -13.35 15.06 -21.02
C ALA A 146 -14.73 15.13 -20.34
N THR A 147 -14.89 14.67 -19.10
CA THR A 147 -16.20 14.70 -18.41
C THR A 147 -16.51 16.01 -17.71
N GLY A 148 -15.56 16.93 -17.60
CA GLY A 148 -15.73 18.20 -16.88
C GLY A 148 -15.93 18.03 -15.36
N PHE A 149 -15.66 16.88 -14.79
CA PHE A 149 -15.85 16.58 -13.37
C PHE A 149 -15.05 17.52 -12.44
N LYS A 150 -13.75 17.72 -12.72
CA LYS A 150 -12.89 18.64 -11.95
C LYS A 150 -13.27 20.13 -12.09
N GLN A 151 -14.15 20.46 -13.04
CA GLN A 151 -14.67 21.80 -13.27
C GLN A 151 -16.03 22.04 -12.58
N SER A 152 -16.58 21.02 -11.92
CA SER A 152 -17.86 21.11 -11.21
C SER A 152 -17.78 22.03 -9.99
N LYS A 153 -18.91 22.61 -9.60
CA LYS A 153 -19.01 23.45 -8.42
C LYS A 153 -18.69 22.68 -7.15
N ILE A 154 -19.19 21.47 -7.04
CA ILE A 154 -18.90 20.57 -5.90
C ILE A 154 -17.41 20.36 -5.75
N TRP A 155 -16.68 20.05 -6.84
CA TRP A 155 -15.22 19.84 -6.79
C TRP A 155 -14.48 21.09 -6.27
N SER A 156 -14.91 22.28 -6.67
CA SER A 156 -14.29 23.54 -6.24
C SER A 156 -14.51 23.86 -4.75
N LEU A 157 -15.50 23.25 -4.12
CA LEU A 157 -15.82 23.43 -2.69
C LEU A 157 -15.12 22.43 -1.78
N LEU A 158 -14.52 21.37 -2.32
CA LEU A 158 -13.82 20.34 -1.54
C LEU A 158 -12.46 20.84 -1.06
N TYR A 159 -12.11 20.47 0.17
CA TYR A 159 -10.75 20.54 0.67
C TYR A 159 -9.86 19.47 -0.02
N ASP A 160 -8.53 19.65 0.01
CA ASP A 160 -7.63 18.77 -0.70
C ASP A 160 -7.73 17.31 -0.22
N PHE A 161 -7.80 17.07 1.09
CA PHE A 161 -8.02 15.70 1.60
C PHE A 161 -9.35 15.07 1.15
N GLN A 162 -10.39 15.89 0.93
CA GLN A 162 -11.65 15.38 0.38
C GLN A 162 -11.53 15.06 -1.11
N LYS A 163 -10.76 15.83 -1.87
CA LYS A 163 -10.46 15.53 -3.29
C LYS A 163 -9.74 14.21 -3.41
N ASP A 164 -8.71 14.00 -2.58
CA ASP A 164 -7.97 12.72 -2.54
C ASP A 164 -8.90 11.55 -2.17
N ALA A 165 -9.78 11.76 -1.18
CA ALA A 165 -10.78 10.77 -0.79
C ALA A 165 -11.74 10.44 -1.95
N VAL A 166 -12.23 11.43 -2.70
CA VAL A 166 -13.10 11.22 -3.86
C VAL A 166 -12.41 10.36 -4.92
N LEU A 167 -11.15 10.67 -5.25
CA LEU A 167 -10.39 9.93 -6.23
C LEU A 167 -10.17 8.47 -5.78
N ALA A 168 -9.79 8.28 -4.53
CA ALA A 168 -9.63 6.95 -3.94
C ALA A 168 -10.94 6.14 -3.93
N ILE A 169 -12.08 6.78 -3.63
CA ILE A 169 -13.40 6.16 -3.68
C ILE A 169 -13.73 5.71 -5.09
N ILE A 170 -13.54 6.59 -6.09
CA ILE A 170 -13.84 6.27 -7.48
C ILE A 170 -13.01 5.07 -7.93
N ASN A 171 -11.70 5.06 -7.69
CA ASN A 171 -10.82 3.96 -8.05
C ASN A 171 -11.25 2.63 -7.41
N LYS A 172 -11.61 2.66 -6.12
CA LYS A 172 -12.12 1.46 -5.43
C LYS A 172 -13.45 0.99 -5.99
N LEU A 173 -14.37 1.90 -6.32
CA LEU A 173 -15.63 1.55 -6.94
C LEU A 173 -15.45 0.95 -8.33
N GLU A 174 -14.50 1.46 -9.12
CA GLU A 174 -14.20 0.89 -10.45
C GLU A 174 -13.53 -0.48 -10.35
N LYS A 175 -12.62 -0.67 -9.40
CA LYS A 175 -11.85 -1.92 -9.25
C LYS A 175 -12.60 -3.01 -8.50
N TYR A 176 -13.31 -2.65 -7.41
CA TYR A 176 -13.88 -3.62 -6.46
C TYR A 176 -15.41 -3.59 -6.38
N ASN A 177 -16.07 -2.69 -7.10
CA ASN A 177 -17.52 -2.43 -7.01
C ASN A 177 -18.00 -2.01 -5.61
N GLY A 178 -17.10 -1.67 -4.69
CA GLY A 178 -17.47 -1.28 -3.34
C GLY A 178 -16.38 -0.51 -2.62
N CYS A 179 -16.78 0.41 -1.74
CA CYS A 179 -15.89 1.12 -0.83
C CYS A 179 -16.59 1.55 0.45
N ILE A 180 -15.81 1.86 1.48
CA ILE A 180 -16.27 2.42 2.76
C ILE A 180 -15.52 3.74 2.98
N LEU A 181 -16.27 4.83 3.21
CA LEU A 181 -15.75 6.11 3.67
C LEU A 181 -16.02 6.22 5.17
N ALA A 182 -14.99 5.99 5.98
CA ALA A 182 -15.05 5.97 7.44
C ALA A 182 -14.34 7.20 8.02
N ASP A 183 -14.91 8.38 7.81
CA ASP A 183 -14.40 9.63 8.37
C ASP A 183 -15.12 10.02 9.66
N SER A 184 -14.44 10.80 10.51
CA SER A 184 -15.04 11.35 11.72
C SER A 184 -16.23 12.27 11.41
N VAL A 185 -17.08 12.50 12.42
CA VAL A 185 -18.22 13.41 12.32
C VAL A 185 -17.71 14.82 11.95
N GLY A 186 -18.43 15.49 11.05
CA GLY A 186 -18.13 16.88 10.67
C GLY A 186 -17.08 17.07 9.57
N LEU A 187 -16.41 16.03 9.10
CA LEU A 187 -15.43 16.13 8.00
C LEU A 187 -16.05 16.26 6.60
N GLY A 188 -17.37 16.42 6.52
CA GLY A 188 -18.03 16.68 5.25
C GLY A 188 -18.22 15.47 4.33
N LYS A 189 -18.39 14.25 4.88
CA LYS A 189 -18.65 13.02 4.12
C LYS A 189 -19.71 13.16 3.03
N THR A 190 -20.77 13.93 3.32
CA THR A 190 -21.84 14.21 2.35
C THR A 190 -21.30 14.92 1.11
N PHE A 191 -20.42 15.92 1.26
CA PHE A 191 -19.82 16.63 0.13
C PHE A 191 -18.88 15.73 -0.68
N THR A 192 -18.08 14.93 0.01
CA THR A 192 -17.24 13.91 -0.64
C THR A 192 -18.09 12.93 -1.47
N ALA A 193 -19.19 12.43 -0.88
CA ALA A 193 -20.11 11.53 -1.59
C ALA A 193 -20.82 12.21 -2.76
N LEU A 194 -21.24 13.47 -2.63
CA LEU A 194 -21.87 14.24 -3.72
C LEU A 194 -20.91 14.45 -4.90
N ALA A 195 -19.62 14.61 -4.63
CA ALA A 195 -18.62 14.67 -5.70
C ALA A 195 -18.49 13.32 -6.44
N VAL A 196 -18.53 12.19 -5.71
CA VAL A 196 -18.59 10.87 -6.32
C VAL A 196 -19.85 10.71 -7.17
N VAL A 197 -21.02 11.12 -6.65
CA VAL A 197 -22.28 11.14 -7.39
C VAL A 197 -22.12 11.93 -8.69
N LYS A 198 -21.56 13.15 -8.63
CA LYS A 198 -21.34 14.01 -9.79
C LYS A 198 -20.45 13.34 -10.85
N TYR A 199 -19.43 12.60 -10.43
CA TYR A 199 -18.58 11.85 -11.36
C TYR A 199 -19.36 10.80 -12.15
N TYR A 200 -20.22 10.02 -11.48
CA TYR A 200 -21.05 9.02 -12.13
C TYR A 200 -22.12 9.61 -13.03
N GLU A 201 -22.78 10.68 -12.58
CA GLU A 201 -23.79 11.38 -13.39
C GLU A 201 -23.20 12.00 -14.66
N ASN A 202 -22.01 12.58 -14.62
CA ASN A 202 -21.32 13.09 -15.80
C ASN A 202 -21.03 11.99 -16.84
N ARG A 203 -21.10 10.71 -16.43
CA ARG A 203 -20.98 9.54 -17.28
C ARG A 203 -22.33 8.91 -17.63
N ASN A 204 -23.42 9.63 -17.43
CA ASN A 204 -24.79 9.16 -17.64
C ASN A 204 -25.13 7.90 -16.83
N LYS A 205 -24.59 7.79 -15.63
CA LYS A 205 -24.84 6.69 -14.69
C LYS A 205 -25.93 7.07 -13.71
N SER A 206 -26.82 6.11 -13.43
CA SER A 206 -27.92 6.28 -12.47
C SER A 206 -27.42 6.06 -11.04
N VAL A 207 -27.77 6.98 -10.14
CA VAL A 207 -27.32 6.94 -8.75
C VAL A 207 -28.50 6.95 -7.79
N LEU A 208 -28.42 6.07 -6.80
CA LEU A 208 -29.38 6.02 -5.68
C LEU A 208 -28.64 6.36 -4.37
N VAL A 209 -29.24 7.20 -3.55
CA VAL A 209 -28.84 7.45 -2.16
C VAL A 209 -29.81 6.76 -1.23
N LEU A 210 -29.32 5.91 -0.36
CA LEU A 210 -30.05 5.29 0.74
C LEU A 210 -29.65 5.95 2.05
N CYS A 211 -30.59 6.58 2.72
CA CYS A 211 -30.33 7.30 3.97
C CYS A 211 -31.43 7.06 5.03
N PRO A 212 -31.18 7.37 6.30
CA PRO A 212 -32.25 7.48 7.29
C PRO A 212 -33.25 8.56 6.88
N LYS A 213 -34.56 8.36 7.14
CA LYS A 213 -35.61 9.30 6.77
C LYS A 213 -35.35 10.73 7.27
N LYS A 214 -34.73 10.88 8.44
CA LYS A 214 -34.37 12.18 9.03
C LYS A 214 -33.34 12.97 8.23
N LEU A 215 -32.54 12.30 7.39
CA LEU A 215 -31.51 12.93 6.56
C LEU A 215 -31.95 13.16 5.10
N ALA A 216 -33.15 12.72 4.74
CA ALA A 216 -33.64 12.80 3.37
C ALA A 216 -33.76 14.23 2.84
N GLU A 217 -34.19 15.17 3.69
CA GLU A 217 -34.32 16.59 3.31
C GLU A 217 -32.95 17.19 2.96
N ASN A 218 -31.92 16.87 3.73
CA ASN A 218 -30.54 17.28 3.43
C ASN A 218 -30.10 16.79 2.05
N TRP A 219 -30.28 15.50 1.75
CA TRP A 219 -29.93 14.94 0.45
C TRP A 219 -30.79 15.53 -0.69
N ASN A 220 -32.08 15.76 -0.49
CA ASN A 220 -32.96 16.36 -1.49
C ASN A 220 -32.56 17.81 -1.79
N THR A 221 -32.10 18.59 -0.79
CA THR A 221 -31.65 19.96 -0.98
C THR A 221 -30.57 20.10 -2.03
N TYR A 222 -29.63 19.17 -2.11
CA TYR A 222 -28.49 19.27 -3.04
C TYR A 222 -28.86 18.96 -4.51
N LYS A 223 -30.00 18.36 -4.78
CA LYS A 223 -30.48 18.15 -6.15
C LYS A 223 -31.47 19.23 -6.61
N ASP A 224 -32.02 19.98 -5.67
CA ASP A 224 -33.02 21.00 -5.99
C ASP A 224 -32.36 22.29 -6.50
N ASN A 225 -33.09 23.02 -7.34
CA ASN A 225 -32.65 24.31 -7.88
C ASN A 225 -33.10 25.48 -6.98
N TYR A 226 -32.74 25.44 -5.71
CA TYR A 226 -33.07 26.48 -4.74
C TYR A 226 -31.85 27.31 -4.36
N VAL A 227 -32.10 28.53 -3.84
CA VAL A 227 -31.07 29.49 -3.41
C VAL A 227 -30.16 28.91 -2.30
N ASN A 228 -30.74 28.07 -1.45
CA ASN A 228 -30.02 27.42 -0.36
C ASN A 228 -29.14 26.23 -0.80
N ASN A 229 -29.19 25.82 -2.07
CA ASN A 229 -28.32 24.78 -2.60
C ASN A 229 -27.02 25.41 -3.14
N PRO A 230 -25.87 25.25 -2.47
CA PRO A 230 -24.60 25.85 -2.89
C PRO A 230 -24.02 25.25 -4.18
N ILE A 231 -24.54 24.08 -4.59
CA ILE A 231 -24.10 23.35 -5.80
C ILE A 231 -25.21 23.21 -6.84
N ALA A 232 -26.23 24.06 -6.79
CA ALA A 232 -27.35 24.03 -7.75
C ALA A 232 -26.90 24.05 -9.22
N SER A 233 -25.78 24.74 -9.52
CA SER A 233 -25.20 24.80 -10.86
C SER A 233 -24.75 23.44 -11.41
N ASP A 234 -24.46 22.48 -10.56
CA ASP A 234 -24.03 21.13 -10.95
C ASP A 234 -25.19 20.25 -11.41
N ARG A 235 -26.43 20.66 -11.11
CA ARG A 235 -27.67 19.99 -11.55
C ARG A 235 -27.68 18.51 -11.26
N LEU A 236 -27.41 18.14 -10.00
CA LEU A 236 -27.40 16.74 -9.58
C LEU A 236 -28.81 16.11 -9.72
N ASN A 237 -28.85 14.87 -10.21
CA ASN A 237 -30.08 14.16 -10.51
C ASN A 237 -30.02 12.69 -10.04
N TYR A 238 -29.92 12.50 -8.73
CA TYR A 238 -29.94 11.17 -8.10
C TYR A 238 -31.26 10.92 -7.40
N ASP A 239 -31.59 9.64 -7.20
CA ASP A 239 -32.73 9.25 -6.42
C ASP A 239 -32.39 9.15 -4.92
N VAL A 240 -33.36 9.44 -4.07
CA VAL A 240 -33.21 9.32 -2.60
C VAL A 240 -34.31 8.41 -2.07
N LEU A 241 -33.91 7.34 -1.38
CA LEU A 241 -34.80 6.39 -0.71
C LEU A 241 -34.33 6.16 0.73
N PHE A 242 -35.22 5.57 1.53
CA PHE A 242 -34.93 5.33 2.93
C PHE A 242 -34.45 3.90 3.17
N HIS A 243 -33.66 3.68 4.20
CA HIS A 243 -33.23 2.33 4.62
C HIS A 243 -34.44 1.38 4.80
N THR A 244 -35.56 1.90 5.28
CA THR A 244 -36.81 1.13 5.49
C THR A 244 -37.46 0.68 4.19
N ASP A 245 -37.22 1.39 3.08
CA ASP A 245 -37.86 1.06 1.79
C ASP A 245 -37.34 -0.25 1.19
N LEU A 246 -36.12 -0.66 1.57
CA LEU A 246 -35.61 -1.98 1.20
C LEU A 246 -36.51 -3.14 1.64
N SER A 247 -37.17 -2.98 2.80
CA SER A 247 -38.05 -4.01 3.39
C SER A 247 -39.53 -3.87 2.98
N ARG A 248 -39.85 -2.80 2.25
CA ARG A 248 -41.25 -2.62 1.76
C ARG A 248 -41.52 -3.44 0.53
N SER A 249 -42.73 -3.96 0.45
CA SER A 249 -43.21 -4.72 -0.70
C SER A 249 -43.79 -3.84 -1.80
N GLY A 250 -44.01 -2.54 -1.54
CA GLY A 250 -44.55 -1.61 -2.52
C GLY A 250 -44.95 -0.27 -1.95
N GLY A 251 -45.67 0.53 -2.76
CA GLY A 251 -46.15 1.87 -2.45
C GLY A 251 -45.15 2.97 -2.85
N LYS A 252 -45.48 4.22 -2.55
CA LYS A 252 -44.65 5.39 -2.92
C LYS A 252 -43.73 5.79 -1.77
N SER A 253 -42.49 6.16 -2.12
CA SER A 253 -41.51 6.72 -1.20
C SER A 253 -40.70 7.80 -1.92
N ASN A 254 -40.61 8.99 -1.34
CA ASN A 254 -39.86 10.14 -1.86
C ASN A 254 -40.09 10.39 -3.40
N GLY A 255 -41.32 10.27 -3.83
CA GLY A 255 -41.72 10.47 -5.24
C GLY A 255 -41.58 9.24 -6.14
N LEU A 256 -40.92 8.17 -5.68
CA LEU A 256 -40.71 6.94 -6.44
C LEU A 256 -41.77 5.89 -6.10
N ASP A 257 -42.13 5.08 -7.09
CA ASP A 257 -43.02 3.94 -6.96
C ASP A 257 -42.19 2.67 -6.73
N LEU A 258 -42.21 2.16 -5.50
CA LEU A 258 -41.43 0.99 -5.10
C LEU A 258 -41.88 -0.32 -5.76
N ASP A 259 -43.14 -0.41 -6.23
CA ASP A 259 -43.66 -1.58 -6.94
C ASP A 259 -43.02 -1.76 -8.31
N ARG A 260 -42.55 -0.64 -8.90
CA ARG A 260 -41.94 -0.60 -10.23
C ARG A 260 -40.45 -0.42 -10.19
N LEU A 261 -39.86 -0.27 -8.99
CA LEU A 261 -38.44 0.01 -8.84
C LEU A 261 -37.61 -1.27 -9.02
N ASN A 262 -36.71 -1.24 -10.00
CA ASN A 262 -35.65 -2.24 -10.12
C ASN A 262 -34.37 -1.75 -9.42
N TRP A 263 -34.13 -2.23 -8.22
CA TRP A 263 -32.98 -1.86 -7.38
C TRP A 263 -31.62 -2.20 -8.04
N GLY A 264 -31.56 -3.26 -8.83
CA GLY A 264 -30.36 -3.68 -9.54
C GLY A 264 -30.05 -2.87 -10.81
N ASN A 265 -30.91 -1.91 -11.14
CA ASN A 265 -30.73 -1.10 -12.35
C ASN A 265 -29.99 0.24 -12.10
N TYR A 266 -29.59 0.49 -10.86
CA TYR A 266 -28.70 1.60 -10.55
C TYR A 266 -27.25 1.21 -10.81
N ASP A 267 -26.43 2.17 -11.25
CA ASP A 267 -24.98 1.98 -11.44
C ASP A 267 -24.21 2.18 -10.13
N LEU A 268 -24.69 3.08 -9.26
CA LEU A 268 -24.11 3.37 -7.96
C LEU A 268 -25.19 3.50 -6.89
N VAL A 269 -24.95 2.91 -5.73
CA VAL A 269 -25.73 3.14 -4.50
C VAL A 269 -24.82 3.70 -3.41
N VAL A 270 -25.14 4.89 -2.93
CA VAL A 270 -24.51 5.53 -1.75
C VAL A 270 -25.37 5.25 -0.54
N ILE A 271 -24.80 4.67 0.50
CA ILE A 271 -25.51 4.34 1.74
C ILE A 271 -24.99 5.21 2.88
N ASP A 272 -25.80 6.19 3.29
CA ASP A 272 -25.48 7.05 4.42
C ASP A 272 -25.87 6.38 5.74
N GLU A 273 -25.09 6.62 6.80
CA GLU A 273 -25.23 5.96 8.10
C GLU A 273 -25.31 4.42 7.96
N SER A 274 -24.33 3.86 7.26
CA SER A 274 -24.30 2.44 6.90
C SER A 274 -24.23 1.49 8.10
N HIS A 275 -23.89 1.98 9.29
CA HIS A 275 -23.93 1.23 10.53
C HIS A 275 -25.32 0.61 10.81
N ASN A 276 -26.40 1.21 10.29
CA ASN A 276 -27.76 0.68 10.41
C ASN A 276 -27.95 -0.70 9.74
N PHE A 277 -26.98 -1.14 8.92
CA PHE A 277 -26.95 -2.46 8.27
C PHE A 277 -26.00 -3.43 8.97
N ARG A 278 -25.36 -3.03 10.07
CA ARG A 278 -24.33 -3.81 10.80
C ARG A 278 -24.86 -5.14 11.37
N ASN A 279 -26.12 -5.21 11.72
CA ASN A 279 -26.73 -6.38 12.31
C ASN A 279 -27.09 -7.39 11.22
N GLY A 280 -26.10 -8.18 10.80
CA GLY A 280 -26.29 -9.43 10.09
C GLY A 280 -27.12 -10.41 10.92
N ILE A 281 -27.36 -11.60 10.42
CA ILE A 281 -28.17 -12.67 10.98
C ILE A 281 -27.95 -12.82 12.50
N GLY A 282 -28.68 -12.03 13.29
CA GLY A 282 -28.72 -12.19 14.76
C GLY A 282 -29.58 -13.36 15.15
N THR A 283 -29.12 -14.17 16.08
CA THR A 283 -29.69 -15.43 16.56
C THR A 283 -31.05 -15.32 17.25
N HIS A 284 -31.71 -14.16 17.24
CA HIS A 284 -32.89 -13.92 18.10
C HIS A 284 -34.17 -13.46 17.40
N SER A 285 -34.38 -13.72 16.11
CA SER A 285 -35.74 -13.60 15.56
C SER A 285 -35.88 -14.35 14.24
N LYS A 286 -36.70 -15.40 14.26
CA LYS A 286 -37.11 -16.18 13.07
C LYS A 286 -38.03 -15.42 12.11
N THR A 287 -38.34 -14.16 12.35
CA THR A 287 -39.38 -13.39 11.64
C THR A 287 -39.02 -11.95 11.31
N GLN A 288 -37.84 -11.46 11.59
CA GLN A 288 -37.42 -10.10 11.18
C GLN A 288 -36.70 -10.17 9.84
N ASP A 289 -37.38 -9.67 8.83
CA ASP A 289 -36.89 -9.36 7.49
C ASP A 289 -35.65 -8.47 7.62
N ASN A 290 -34.48 -9.08 7.53
CA ASN A 290 -33.21 -8.42 7.81
C ASN A 290 -32.88 -7.45 6.67
N ARG A 291 -32.81 -6.15 6.95
CA ARG A 291 -32.43 -5.10 5.98
C ARG A 291 -31.12 -5.41 5.28
N TYR A 292 -30.16 -5.97 6.01
CA TYR A 292 -28.89 -6.40 5.44
C TYR A 292 -29.11 -7.44 4.32
N GLN A 293 -29.94 -8.48 4.59
CA GLN A 293 -30.25 -9.49 3.60
C GLN A 293 -30.91 -8.89 2.35
N ARG A 294 -31.85 -7.95 2.57
CA ARG A 294 -32.52 -7.25 1.46
C ARG A 294 -31.56 -6.40 0.64
N LEU A 295 -30.62 -5.71 1.28
CA LEU A 295 -29.56 -4.97 0.61
C LEU A 295 -28.69 -5.92 -0.24
N MET A 296 -28.28 -7.03 0.35
CA MET A 296 -27.49 -8.04 -0.37
C MET A 296 -28.22 -8.59 -1.58
N ASP A 297 -29.49 -8.94 -1.44
CA ASP A 297 -30.27 -9.59 -2.49
C ASP A 297 -30.65 -8.61 -3.61
N LYS A 298 -31.06 -7.38 -3.28
CA LYS A 298 -31.59 -6.40 -4.24
C LYS A 298 -30.53 -5.55 -4.92
N VAL A 299 -29.40 -5.31 -4.25
CA VAL A 299 -28.37 -4.34 -4.69
C VAL A 299 -27.04 -5.04 -4.94
N ILE A 300 -26.45 -5.64 -3.92
CA ILE A 300 -25.08 -6.14 -3.99
C ILE A 300 -24.96 -7.31 -4.98
N ARG A 301 -25.85 -8.31 -4.89
CA ARG A 301 -25.85 -9.47 -5.81
C ARG A 301 -26.19 -9.11 -7.24
N ALA A 302 -26.85 -7.99 -7.46
CA ALA A 302 -27.08 -7.45 -8.79
C ALA A 302 -25.83 -6.80 -9.42
N GLY A 303 -24.73 -6.69 -8.66
CA GLY A 303 -23.46 -6.11 -9.14
C GLY A 303 -23.43 -4.59 -9.13
N VAL A 304 -24.35 -3.93 -8.42
CA VAL A 304 -24.39 -2.48 -8.28
C VAL A 304 -23.21 -1.99 -7.45
N LYS A 305 -22.49 -0.98 -7.92
CA LYS A 305 -21.42 -0.34 -7.17
C LYS A 305 -21.96 0.27 -5.88
N THR A 306 -21.29 0.05 -4.76
CA THR A 306 -21.82 0.47 -3.45
C THR A 306 -20.78 1.26 -2.66
N CYS A 307 -21.14 2.50 -2.27
CA CYS A 307 -20.34 3.37 -1.41
C CYS A 307 -21.02 3.48 -0.04
N LEU A 308 -20.34 3.02 1.02
CA LEU A 308 -20.82 3.07 2.38
C LEU A 308 -20.23 4.29 3.09
N LEU A 309 -21.10 5.18 3.58
CA LEU A 309 -20.69 6.26 4.48
C LEU A 309 -20.88 5.77 5.92
N TYR A 310 -19.78 5.68 6.63
CA TYR A 310 -19.75 5.21 8.01
C TYR A 310 -19.30 6.32 8.94
N THR A 311 -20.00 6.50 10.04
CA THR A 311 -19.61 7.41 11.10
C THR A 311 -19.23 6.56 12.31
N SER A 312 -18.00 6.64 12.76
CA SER A 312 -17.60 6.13 14.07
C SER A 312 -17.84 7.26 15.06
N ASP A 313 -18.86 7.16 15.90
CA ASP A 313 -18.91 7.95 17.12
C ASP A 313 -17.89 7.33 18.09
N ALA A 314 -16.85 8.10 18.42
CA ALA A 314 -15.84 7.69 19.42
C ALA A 314 -16.42 7.57 20.85
N ALA A 315 -17.74 7.65 21.00
CA ALA A 315 -18.47 7.58 22.26
C ALA A 315 -19.20 6.23 22.45
N ASP A 316 -19.14 5.30 21.49
CA ASP A 316 -19.85 4.01 21.55
C ASP A 316 -18.88 2.80 21.73
N ASP A 317 -17.64 3.03 22.15
CA ASP A 317 -16.69 1.99 22.56
C ASP A 317 -16.54 1.94 24.09
#